data_abc9fbe0915de3f0a091c2e4802340aa
#
_entry.id   abc9fbe0915de3f0a091c2e4802340aa
#
_cell.length_a   1.000
_cell.length_b   1.000
_cell.length_c   1.000
_cell.angle_alpha   90.00
_cell.angle_beta   90.00
_cell.angle_gamma   90.00
#
_symmetry.space_group_name_H-M   'P 1'
#
loop_
_entity.id
_entity.type
_entity.pdbx_description
1 polymer ?
#
loop_
_entity_poly.entity_id
_entity_poly.type
_entity_poly.pdbx_seq_one_letter_code
_entity_poly.pdbx_strand_id
1 'polypeptide(L)'
;MRICQLLACCLIGVAQAAPDLVLQNGLIFDGTGRAPYKGDVAIGKGRIIAVGDLPMVGVPAKVIDVSGLAIAPGFIDVHTHAENITHHPKAENFLRMGVTTLVLGNCGSSKLKLGEFFNKLEQSGFSPNIA
;
A
#
# COMPACT_ATOMS: atom_id res chain seq x y z
N MET A 1 25.68 50.87 -21.83
CA MET A 1 24.57 50.63 -20.91
C MET A 1 24.14 49.20 -21.08
N ARG A 2 24.54 48.28 -20.21
CA ARG A 2 24.19 46.83 -20.28
C ARG A 2 23.09 46.58 -19.30
N ILE A 3 21.92 46.22 -19.83
CA ILE A 3 20.71 45.86 -19.07
C ILE A 3 20.92 44.40 -18.62
N CYS A 4 21.15 44.22 -17.32
CA CYS A 4 21.19 42.89 -16.70
C CYS A 4 19.75 42.45 -16.46
N GLN A 5 19.23 41.50 -17.29
CA GLN A 5 17.95 40.86 -17.07
C GLN A 5 18.09 39.78 -15.98
N LEU A 6 17.62 40.08 -14.79
CA LEU A 6 17.42 39.08 -13.73
C LEU A 6 16.24 38.18 -14.12
N LEU A 7 16.53 36.95 -14.56
CA LEU A 7 15.53 35.89 -14.63
C LEU A 7 15.20 35.46 -13.19
N ALA A 8 14.08 35.92 -12.67
CA ALA A 8 13.48 35.36 -11.45
C ALA A 8 12.95 33.97 -11.78
N CYS A 9 13.73 32.93 -11.41
CA CYS A 9 13.28 31.55 -11.48
C CYS A 9 12.21 31.34 -10.38
N CYS A 10 10.94 31.44 -10.76
CA CYS A 10 9.84 31.17 -9.85
C CYS A 10 9.79 29.65 -9.61
N LEU A 11 10.42 29.18 -8.54
CA LEU A 11 10.25 27.81 -8.04
C LEU A 11 8.80 27.66 -7.58
N ILE A 12 7.93 27.15 -8.46
CA ILE A 12 6.59 26.70 -8.08
C ILE A 12 6.80 25.45 -7.21
N GLY A 13 6.92 25.66 -5.91
CA GLY A 13 6.87 24.57 -4.94
C GLY A 13 5.50 23.91 -5.05
N VAL A 14 5.46 22.70 -5.60
CA VAL A 14 4.26 21.85 -5.52
C VAL A 14 4.04 21.58 -4.03
N ALA A 15 3.01 22.22 -3.45
CA ALA A 15 2.61 21.94 -2.07
C ALA A 15 2.20 20.47 -2.01
N GLN A 16 3.08 19.63 -1.48
CA GLN A 16 2.79 18.22 -1.26
C GLN A 16 1.75 18.14 -0.14
N ALA A 17 0.59 17.55 -0.42
CA ALA A 17 -0.45 17.38 0.59
C ALA A 17 0.10 16.59 1.77
N ALA A 18 -0.29 16.97 2.98
CA ALA A 18 0.10 16.25 4.18
C ALA A 18 -0.35 14.78 4.09
N PRO A 19 0.46 13.82 4.60
CA PRO A 19 0.07 12.41 4.59
C PRO A 19 -1.13 12.16 5.50
N ASP A 20 -1.98 11.21 5.11
CA ASP A 20 -3.10 10.74 5.94
C ASP A 20 -2.59 9.89 7.11
N LEU A 21 -1.51 9.13 6.87
CA LEU A 21 -0.90 8.23 7.84
C LEU A 21 0.61 8.18 7.64
N VAL A 22 1.34 8.17 8.75
CA VAL A 22 2.78 7.87 8.76
C VAL A 22 3.03 6.69 9.71
N LEU A 23 3.73 5.66 9.22
CA LEU A 23 4.32 4.61 10.03
C LEU A 23 5.75 5.01 10.33
N GLN A 24 6.10 5.19 11.60
CA GLN A 24 7.41 5.70 12.02
C GLN A 24 8.29 4.62 12.65
N ASN A 25 9.60 4.78 12.48
CA ASN A 25 10.64 3.99 13.17
C ASN A 25 10.63 2.50 12.82
N GLY A 26 10.08 2.11 11.68
CA GLY A 26 10.02 0.71 11.27
C GLY A 26 11.31 0.17 10.67
N LEU A 27 11.47 -1.16 10.65
CA LEU A 27 12.50 -1.83 9.87
C LEU A 27 11.92 -2.19 8.49
N ILE A 28 12.35 -1.47 7.45
CA ILE A 28 11.77 -1.55 6.11
C ILE A 28 12.41 -2.67 5.30
N PHE A 29 11.57 -3.59 4.80
CA PHE A 29 11.87 -4.61 3.82
C PHE A 29 11.16 -4.23 2.52
N ASP A 30 11.84 -3.59 1.59
CA ASP A 30 11.20 -2.99 0.41
C ASP A 30 11.00 -3.95 -0.78
N GLY A 31 11.37 -5.21 -0.62
CA GLY A 31 11.21 -6.24 -1.66
C GLY A 31 12.29 -6.20 -2.76
N THR A 32 13.28 -5.33 -2.69
CA THR A 32 14.35 -5.22 -3.71
C THR A 32 15.47 -6.23 -3.52
N GLY A 33 15.48 -6.99 -2.43
CA GLY A 33 16.54 -7.94 -2.07
C GLY A 33 17.74 -7.32 -1.35
N ARG A 34 17.76 -6.01 -1.14
CA ARG A 34 18.78 -5.37 -0.30
C ARG A 34 18.51 -5.56 1.19
N ALA A 35 19.53 -5.33 2.01
CA ALA A 35 19.39 -5.39 3.46
C ALA A 35 18.28 -4.44 3.96
N PRO A 36 17.50 -4.85 4.98
CA PRO A 36 16.49 -3.98 5.56
C PRO A 36 17.13 -2.77 6.23
N TYR A 37 16.41 -1.67 6.27
CA TYR A 37 16.87 -0.40 6.82
C TYR A 37 15.79 0.27 7.67
N LYS A 38 16.20 1.06 8.66
CA LYS A 38 15.27 1.86 9.46
C LYS A 38 14.71 3.01 8.63
N GLY A 39 13.45 3.30 8.81
CA GLY A 39 12.80 4.41 8.12
C GLY A 39 11.30 4.47 8.39
N ASP A 40 10.67 5.42 7.73
CA ASP A 40 9.26 5.72 7.83
C ASP A 40 8.55 5.42 6.52
N VAL A 41 7.24 5.24 6.58
CA VAL A 41 6.39 5.11 5.39
C VAL A 41 5.24 6.11 5.50
N ALA A 42 5.15 7.03 4.54
CA ALA A 42 4.05 7.97 4.44
C ALA A 42 3.00 7.49 3.43
N ILE A 43 1.74 7.58 3.84
CA ILE A 43 0.58 7.14 3.07
C ILE A 43 -0.36 8.33 2.90
N GLY A 44 -0.81 8.57 1.68
CA GLY A 44 -1.78 9.60 1.35
C GLY A 44 -2.72 9.12 0.26
N LYS A 45 -4.02 9.36 0.43
CA LYS A 45 -5.07 8.96 -0.52
C LYS A 45 -5.00 7.47 -0.92
N GLY A 46 -4.74 6.60 0.08
CA GLY A 46 -4.65 5.16 -0.12
C GLY A 46 -3.40 4.68 -0.88
N ARG A 47 -2.37 5.52 -1.02
CA ARG A 47 -1.11 5.18 -1.69
C ARG A 47 0.08 5.48 -0.81
N ILE A 48 1.15 4.71 -0.97
CA ILE A 48 2.47 5.05 -0.42
C ILE A 48 3.00 6.24 -1.22
N ILE A 49 3.27 7.36 -0.55
CA ILE A 49 3.76 8.60 -1.17
C ILE A 49 5.24 8.85 -0.88
N ALA A 50 5.79 8.25 0.17
CA ALA A 50 7.22 8.31 0.47
C ALA A 50 7.64 7.15 1.38
N VAL A 51 8.91 6.73 1.27
CA VAL A 51 9.53 5.67 2.08
C VAL A 51 10.96 6.05 2.39
N GLY A 52 11.40 5.87 3.62
CA GLY A 52 12.78 6.10 4.06
C GLY A 52 12.88 7.14 5.17
N ASP A 53 13.94 7.92 5.16
CA ASP A 53 14.11 9.05 6.07
C ASP A 53 13.29 10.23 5.53
N LEU A 54 12.14 10.46 6.14
CA LEU A 54 11.18 11.44 5.65
C LEU A 54 11.38 12.79 6.31
N PRO A 55 11.73 13.85 5.55
CA PRO A 55 11.56 15.20 6.06
C PRO A 55 10.07 15.43 6.34
N MET A 56 9.75 15.88 7.54
CA MET A 56 8.36 16.19 7.93
C MET A 56 7.79 17.28 7.01
N VAL A 57 7.07 16.88 5.99
CA VAL A 57 6.34 17.79 5.09
C VAL A 57 4.87 17.80 5.50
N GLY A 58 4.47 18.83 6.23
CA GLY A 58 3.12 18.95 6.77
C GLY A 58 2.88 18.11 8.03
N VAL A 59 1.72 18.29 8.67
CA VAL A 59 1.31 17.53 9.84
C VAL A 59 0.47 16.35 9.37
N PRO A 60 0.90 15.08 9.57
CA PRO A 60 0.11 13.92 9.19
C PRO A 60 -1.18 13.85 10.03
N ALA A 61 -2.27 13.35 9.43
CA ALA A 61 -3.53 13.17 10.16
C ALA A 61 -3.39 12.08 11.25
N LYS A 62 -2.54 11.08 11.03
CA LYS A 62 -2.26 10.02 11.99
C LYS A 62 -0.80 9.58 11.92
N VAL A 63 -0.20 9.31 13.07
CA VAL A 63 1.13 8.69 13.19
C VAL A 63 1.00 7.41 14.01
N ILE A 64 1.65 6.34 13.55
CA ILE A 64 1.76 5.07 14.28
C ILE A 64 3.26 4.78 14.45
N ASP A 65 3.71 4.72 15.69
CA ASP A 65 5.05 4.24 15.99
C ASP A 65 5.09 2.71 15.85
N VAL A 66 5.94 2.24 14.95
CA VAL A 66 6.16 0.83 14.66
C VAL A 66 7.60 0.41 15.00
N SER A 67 8.19 1.04 16.01
CA SER A 67 9.51 0.69 16.54
C SER A 67 9.58 -0.79 16.89
N GLY A 68 10.61 -1.47 16.41
CA GLY A 68 10.81 -2.91 16.62
C GLY A 68 9.96 -3.81 15.72
N LEU A 69 9.13 -3.25 14.86
CA LEU A 69 8.35 -4.00 13.88
C LEU A 69 8.95 -3.88 12.47
N ALA A 70 8.68 -4.91 11.65
CA ALA A 70 9.00 -4.87 10.22
C ALA A 70 7.87 -4.21 9.43
N ILE A 71 8.24 -3.39 8.44
CA ILE A 71 7.34 -2.89 7.40
C ILE A 71 7.74 -3.56 6.09
N ALA A 72 6.80 -4.28 5.48
CA ALA A 72 7.03 -4.96 4.21
C ALA A 72 5.81 -4.81 3.31
N PRO A 73 5.95 -4.99 1.98
CA PRO A 73 4.80 -5.18 1.10
C PRO A 73 3.96 -6.37 1.58
N GLY A 74 2.63 -6.27 1.41
CA GLY A 74 1.75 -7.39 1.70
C GLY A 74 2.08 -8.60 0.83
N PHE A 75 1.97 -9.80 1.40
CA PHE A 75 2.26 -11.04 0.68
C PHE A 75 1.18 -11.33 -0.36
N ILE A 76 1.62 -11.93 -1.47
CA ILE A 76 0.76 -12.45 -2.52
C ILE A 76 0.73 -13.97 -2.37
N ASP A 77 -0.43 -14.51 -1.99
CA ASP A 77 -0.64 -15.96 -1.97
C ASP A 77 -1.03 -16.42 -3.37
N VAL A 78 -0.09 -17.06 -4.04
CA VAL A 78 -0.24 -17.48 -5.44
C VAL A 78 -0.99 -18.81 -5.61
N HIS A 79 -1.37 -19.47 -4.51
CA HIS A 79 -2.09 -20.74 -4.54
C HIS A 79 -3.08 -20.81 -3.36
N THR A 80 -4.26 -20.24 -3.54
CA THR A 80 -5.27 -20.12 -2.48
C THR A 80 -6.58 -20.79 -2.91
N HIS A 81 -7.23 -21.47 -1.96
CA HIS A 81 -8.56 -22.03 -2.11
C HIS A 81 -9.57 -21.22 -1.27
N ALA A 82 -9.88 -20.02 -1.72
CA ALA A 82 -10.80 -19.11 -1.05
C ALA A 82 -11.99 -18.71 -1.93
N GLU A 83 -12.48 -19.63 -2.77
CA GLU A 83 -13.57 -19.38 -3.71
C GLU A 83 -14.91 -19.06 -3.02
N ASN A 84 -15.00 -19.28 -1.71
CA ASN A 84 -16.13 -18.91 -0.86
C ASN A 84 -15.98 -17.55 -0.18
N ILE A 85 -14.96 -16.77 -0.55
CA ILE A 85 -14.62 -15.47 0.06
C ILE A 85 -15.79 -14.46 0.01
N THR A 86 -16.72 -14.62 -0.93
CA THR A 86 -17.95 -13.80 -0.98
C THR A 86 -18.82 -13.93 0.28
N HIS A 87 -18.66 -15.00 1.06
CA HIS A 87 -19.35 -15.21 2.34
C HIS A 87 -18.52 -14.69 3.53
N HIS A 88 -17.23 -14.47 3.33
CA HIS A 88 -16.29 -13.99 4.34
C HIS A 88 -15.41 -12.85 3.78
N PRO A 89 -16.01 -11.77 3.29
CA PRO A 89 -15.33 -10.77 2.47
C PRO A 89 -14.21 -10.00 3.20
N LYS A 90 -14.25 -9.96 4.54
CA LYS A 90 -13.17 -9.34 5.33
C LYS A 90 -11.87 -10.12 5.26
N ALA A 91 -11.93 -11.44 5.06
CA ALA A 91 -10.77 -12.33 4.95
C ALA A 91 -9.70 -12.10 6.04
N GLU A 92 -10.14 -11.87 7.28
CA GLU A 92 -9.27 -11.45 8.39
C GLU A 92 -8.14 -12.43 8.69
N ASN A 93 -8.36 -13.72 8.46
CA ASN A 93 -7.33 -14.75 8.60
C ASN A 93 -6.13 -14.49 7.68
N PHE A 94 -6.35 -14.12 6.42
CA PHE A 94 -5.29 -13.80 5.48
C PHE A 94 -4.61 -12.48 5.84
N LEU A 95 -5.39 -11.44 6.12
CA LEU A 95 -4.85 -10.12 6.47
C LEU A 95 -3.99 -10.17 7.74
N ARG A 96 -4.40 -10.96 8.76
CA ARG A 96 -3.61 -11.14 10.00
C ARG A 96 -2.29 -11.88 9.77
N MET A 97 -2.17 -12.64 8.68
CA MET A 97 -0.91 -13.27 8.25
C MET A 97 -0.09 -12.36 7.32
N GLY A 98 -0.56 -11.14 7.04
CA GLY A 98 0.10 -10.20 6.13
C GLY A 98 -0.17 -10.48 4.65
N VAL A 99 -1.09 -11.40 4.31
CA VAL A 99 -1.47 -11.68 2.93
C VAL A 99 -2.51 -10.65 2.48
N THR A 100 -2.18 -9.91 1.43
CA THR A 100 -3.02 -8.83 0.88
C THR A 100 -3.54 -9.11 -0.53
N THR A 101 -3.05 -10.17 -1.18
CA THR A 101 -3.49 -10.58 -2.51
C THR A 101 -3.63 -12.09 -2.55
N LEU A 102 -4.76 -12.58 -3.08
CA LEU A 102 -5.07 -14.00 -3.22
C LEU A 102 -5.24 -14.34 -4.70
N VAL A 103 -4.53 -15.37 -5.17
CA VAL A 103 -4.74 -15.96 -6.50
C VAL A 103 -5.60 -17.20 -6.32
N LEU A 104 -6.80 -17.17 -6.88
CA LEU A 104 -7.80 -18.23 -6.77
C LEU A 104 -7.84 -19.13 -8.01
N GLY A 105 -8.71 -20.15 -7.96
CA GLY A 105 -8.96 -21.01 -9.12
C GLY A 105 -7.96 -22.12 -9.32
N ASN A 106 -7.07 -22.36 -8.36
CA ASN A 106 -6.08 -23.42 -8.41
C ASN A 106 -6.72 -24.80 -8.35
N CYS A 107 -6.02 -25.81 -8.90
CA CYS A 107 -6.41 -27.24 -8.84
C CYS A 107 -7.84 -27.52 -9.33
N GLY A 108 -8.30 -26.76 -10.34
CA GLY A 108 -9.65 -26.92 -10.90
C GLY A 108 -10.79 -26.32 -10.08
N SER A 109 -10.49 -25.52 -9.04
CA SER A 109 -11.52 -24.85 -8.21
C SER A 109 -12.04 -23.54 -8.80
N SER A 110 -11.59 -23.16 -10.00
CA SER A 110 -12.00 -21.92 -10.66
C SER A 110 -13.50 -21.82 -10.85
N LYS A 111 -14.04 -20.62 -10.67
CA LYS A 111 -15.43 -20.33 -11.03
C LYS A 111 -15.59 -20.30 -12.54
N LEU A 112 -16.55 -21.01 -13.09
CA LEU A 112 -16.82 -21.06 -14.53
C LEU A 112 -17.27 -19.68 -15.08
N LYS A 113 -17.98 -18.91 -14.25
CA LYS A 113 -18.51 -17.59 -14.60
C LYS A 113 -17.76 -16.50 -13.86
N LEU A 114 -16.53 -16.24 -14.27
CA LEU A 114 -15.63 -15.26 -13.60
C LEU A 114 -16.24 -13.88 -13.48
N GLY A 115 -16.90 -13.37 -14.53
CA GLY A 115 -17.55 -12.05 -14.49
C GLY A 115 -18.62 -11.94 -13.41
N GLU A 116 -19.48 -12.96 -13.26
CA GLU A 116 -20.48 -13.00 -12.19
C GLU A 116 -19.81 -13.07 -10.80
N PHE A 117 -18.73 -13.81 -10.69
CA PHE A 117 -17.97 -13.93 -9.43
C PHE A 117 -17.36 -12.59 -9.02
N PHE A 118 -16.67 -11.90 -9.92
CA PHE A 118 -16.08 -10.59 -9.63
C PHE A 118 -17.14 -9.54 -9.32
N ASN A 119 -18.23 -9.48 -10.07
CA ASN A 119 -19.35 -8.58 -9.78
C ASN A 119 -19.91 -8.81 -8.36
N LYS A 120 -20.01 -10.07 -7.94
CA LYS A 120 -20.47 -10.42 -6.59
C LYS A 120 -19.48 -9.99 -5.53
N LEU A 121 -18.17 -10.14 -5.78
CA LEU A 121 -17.13 -9.65 -4.88
C LEU A 121 -17.22 -8.13 -4.71
N GLU A 122 -17.30 -7.38 -5.79
CA GLU A 122 -17.43 -5.91 -5.76
C GLU A 122 -18.66 -5.47 -4.95
N GLN A 123 -19.77 -6.14 -5.11
CA GLN A 123 -21.00 -5.85 -4.36
C GLN A 123 -20.89 -6.18 -2.87
N SER A 124 -20.17 -7.25 -2.50
CA SER A 124 -19.98 -7.63 -1.10
C SER A 124 -18.95 -6.77 -0.36
N GLY A 125 -18.08 -6.11 -1.08
CA GLY A 125 -16.93 -5.37 -0.53
C GLY A 125 -15.93 -6.33 0.14
N PHE A 126 -14.80 -6.56 -0.48
CA PHE A 126 -13.77 -7.48 0.03
C PHE A 126 -12.50 -6.72 0.43
N SER A 127 -11.73 -7.29 1.36
CA SER A 127 -10.53 -6.62 1.90
C SER A 127 -9.24 -6.94 1.13
N PRO A 128 -8.89 -8.21 0.80
CA PRO A 128 -7.70 -8.50 0.01
C PRO A 128 -7.94 -8.26 -1.48
N ASN A 129 -6.87 -8.05 -2.25
CA ASN A 129 -6.96 -8.12 -3.70
C ASN A 129 -7.21 -9.57 -4.14
N ILE A 130 -7.99 -9.76 -5.22
CA ILE A 130 -8.30 -11.08 -5.78
C ILE A 130 -7.86 -11.11 -7.25
N ALA A 131 -7.16 -12.17 -7.62
CA ALA A 131 -6.72 -12.45 -8.97
C ALA A 131 -7.07 -13.89 -9.39
#